data_f1268c2af969aaee798509565fb80220
#
_entry.id   f1268c2af969aaee798509565fb80220
#
_cell.length_a   1.000
_cell.length_b   1.000
_cell.length_c   1.000
_cell.angle_alpha   90.00
_cell.angle_beta   90.00
_cell.angle_gamma   90.00
#
_symmetry.space_group_name_H-M   'P 1'
#
loop_
_entity.id
_entity.type
_entity.pdbx_description
1 polymer ?
#
loop_
_entity_poly.entity_id
_entity_poly.type
_entity_poly.pdbx_seq_one_letter_code
_entity_poly.pdbx_strand_id
1 'polypeptide(L)'
;MKPPPSSICTGELINMINKFELHTDVLVVGSGPSGFAAAYTAAANGADVILVEQCGDVGGISTSGLMSHWTGSCESPLYYEILKRTSEKNEGKFKNEITNIIDPEKLKTLYLEMLDEVGCKLMLYTFAVDVICNGNKILGVTVINKSGKTDIYAKVTVDATGDGDVAARAGAEYILGRESDNKMQPATLMFKVGGVDCDRAIFLGSFESTYETPDGELQALAKEHIPYPAGHILTYKTTRPGVVTCNMTNAVDIDGTCADDLTKATLTCRRQMDDIVKYLREFVPGYENCFIISSASLIGIRETRHFKGKYTLNEQDILEAKTFDDYIVKDAYFNFDVHNITGAGLDKTGVQKHFKQTKGYTIPYRCLIPETKENLLLCGRNISGTHMAHSNFRVMPICVGIGEAAGSAAYICATQNRNLNEIDAKEIRKIIGI
;
A
#
# COMPACT_ATOMS: atom_id res chain seq x y z
N MET A 1 -51.00 -21.39 -6.60
CA MET A 1 -49.92 -21.73 -5.67
C MET A 1 -49.92 -20.65 -4.58
N LYS A 2 -50.12 -21.03 -3.32
CA LYS A 2 -50.02 -20.13 -2.18
C LYS A 2 -48.55 -19.82 -1.90
N PRO A 3 -48.15 -18.57 -1.55
CA PRO A 3 -46.80 -18.27 -1.12
C PRO A 3 -46.52 -18.96 0.22
N PRO A 4 -45.27 -19.33 0.51
CA PRO A 4 -44.89 -19.94 1.76
C PRO A 4 -45.07 -18.97 2.93
N PRO A 5 -45.37 -19.45 4.14
CA PRO A 5 -45.61 -18.60 5.28
C PRO A 5 -44.34 -17.86 5.70
N SER A 6 -44.45 -16.55 5.86
CA SER A 6 -43.46 -15.67 6.44
C SER A 6 -43.42 -15.89 7.96
N SER A 7 -42.60 -16.82 8.43
CA SER A 7 -42.20 -16.89 9.83
C SER A 7 -40.67 -16.85 9.90
N ILE A 8 -40.13 -15.69 9.79
CA ILE A 8 -38.73 -15.44 10.22
C ILE A 8 -38.82 -15.25 11.73
N CYS A 9 -38.44 -16.27 12.46
CA CYS A 9 -38.23 -16.20 13.92
C CYS A 9 -37.05 -15.21 14.16
N THR A 10 -37.37 -14.03 14.61
CA THR A 10 -36.42 -12.94 14.86
C THR A 10 -35.58 -13.10 16.14
N GLY A 11 -35.65 -14.28 16.83
CA GLY A 11 -34.97 -14.52 18.09
C GLY A 11 -33.77 -15.46 18.04
N GLU A 12 -33.66 -16.35 17.06
CA GLU A 12 -32.66 -17.42 17.05
C GLU A 12 -31.52 -17.26 15.99
N LEU A 13 -31.63 -16.30 15.08
CA LEU A 13 -30.61 -16.09 14.03
C LEU A 13 -29.32 -15.44 14.51
N ILE A 14 -29.31 -14.89 15.74
CA ILE A 14 -28.14 -14.16 16.27
C ILE A 14 -27.02 -15.13 16.75
N ASN A 15 -27.30 -16.43 16.92
CA ASN A 15 -26.34 -17.40 17.41
C ASN A 15 -25.75 -18.36 16.36
N MET A 16 -25.94 -18.12 15.07
CA MET A 16 -25.44 -19.00 14.01
C MET A 16 -23.98 -18.75 13.57
N ILE A 17 -23.36 -17.66 14.04
CA ILE A 17 -21.94 -17.40 13.75
C ILE A 17 -21.11 -17.92 14.92
N ASN A 18 -20.26 -18.92 14.67
CA ASN A 18 -19.30 -19.39 15.67
C ASN A 18 -18.44 -18.20 16.13
N LYS A 19 -18.29 -18.05 17.44
CA LYS A 19 -17.43 -17.04 18.05
C LYS A 19 -16.18 -17.73 18.61
N PHE A 20 -15.02 -17.25 18.18
CA PHE A 20 -13.72 -17.74 18.62
C PHE A 20 -12.95 -16.62 19.32
N GLU A 21 -11.97 -17.00 20.11
CA GLU A 21 -11.04 -16.10 20.78
C GLU A 21 -9.60 -16.57 20.54
N LEU A 22 -8.73 -15.64 20.20
CA LEU A 22 -7.30 -15.86 19.99
C LEU A 22 -6.51 -14.83 20.77
N HIS A 23 -5.31 -15.19 21.19
CA HIS A 23 -4.36 -14.32 21.86
C HIS A 23 -3.02 -14.38 21.15
N THR A 24 -2.31 -13.24 21.11
CA THR A 24 -1.00 -13.12 20.47
C THR A 24 -0.20 -11.98 21.13
N ASP A 25 1.09 -11.94 20.92
CA ASP A 25 1.92 -10.80 21.34
C ASP A 25 1.66 -9.58 20.43
N VAL A 26 1.70 -9.78 19.11
CA VAL A 26 1.54 -8.74 18.11
C VAL A 26 0.47 -9.12 17.10
N LEU A 27 -0.53 -8.28 16.93
CA LEU A 27 -1.52 -8.39 15.87
C LEU A 27 -1.21 -7.36 14.78
N VAL A 28 -0.97 -7.82 13.55
CA VAL A 28 -0.83 -6.96 12.37
C VAL A 28 -2.06 -7.08 11.50
N VAL A 29 -2.71 -5.97 11.17
CA VAL A 29 -3.90 -5.92 10.33
C VAL A 29 -3.57 -5.28 8.99
N GLY A 30 -3.73 -6.05 7.91
CA GLY A 30 -3.31 -5.69 6.56
C GLY A 30 -1.90 -6.18 6.23
N SER A 31 -1.74 -6.83 5.09
CA SER A 31 -0.50 -7.46 4.64
C SER A 31 0.15 -6.75 3.44
N GLY A 32 -0.14 -5.47 3.22
CA GLY A 32 0.61 -4.65 2.26
C GLY A 32 2.12 -4.63 2.59
N PRO A 33 2.97 -3.95 1.78
CA PRO A 33 4.42 -3.96 2.01
C PRO A 33 4.85 -3.65 3.44
N SER A 34 4.17 -2.69 4.09
CA SER A 34 4.46 -2.32 5.49
C SER A 34 3.98 -3.37 6.49
N GLY A 35 2.78 -3.95 6.28
CA GLY A 35 2.24 -4.96 7.19
C GLY A 35 2.99 -6.28 7.10
N PHE A 36 3.37 -6.70 5.89
CA PHE A 36 4.28 -7.82 5.70
C PHE A 36 5.59 -7.58 6.47
N ALA A 37 6.22 -6.41 6.29
CA ALA A 37 7.48 -6.09 6.95
C ALA A 37 7.34 -6.06 8.47
N ALA A 38 6.24 -5.50 9.00
CA ALA A 38 5.99 -5.47 10.44
C ALA A 38 5.80 -6.88 11.03
N ALA A 39 4.99 -7.71 10.38
CA ALA A 39 4.75 -9.09 10.83
C ALA A 39 6.02 -9.94 10.77
N TYR A 40 6.74 -9.88 9.63
CA TYR A 40 7.99 -10.59 9.45
C TYR A 40 9.03 -10.18 10.51
N THR A 41 9.25 -8.88 10.70
CA THR A 41 10.26 -8.37 11.63
C THR A 41 9.92 -8.72 13.08
N ALA A 42 8.66 -8.57 13.50
CA ALA A 42 8.26 -8.93 14.86
C ALA A 42 8.44 -10.44 15.12
N ALA A 43 8.00 -11.30 14.19
CA ALA A 43 8.11 -12.75 14.32
C ALA A 43 9.56 -13.22 14.24
N ALA A 44 10.38 -12.68 13.33
CA ALA A 44 11.80 -13.01 13.21
C ALA A 44 12.62 -12.69 14.48
N ASN A 45 12.14 -11.74 15.29
CA ASN A 45 12.73 -11.42 16.60
C ASN A 45 12.13 -12.24 17.75
N GLY A 46 11.14 -13.11 17.52
CA GLY A 46 10.61 -14.08 18.49
C GLY A 46 9.30 -13.69 19.15
N ALA A 47 8.56 -12.70 18.66
CA ALA A 47 7.19 -12.46 19.10
C ALA A 47 6.22 -13.50 18.50
N ASP A 48 5.18 -13.85 19.23
CA ASP A 48 4.00 -14.54 18.67
C ASP A 48 3.18 -13.54 17.85
N VAL A 49 3.05 -13.77 16.53
CA VAL A 49 2.45 -12.83 15.59
C VAL A 49 1.29 -13.43 14.84
N ILE A 50 0.16 -12.71 14.81
CA ILE A 50 -0.94 -12.97 13.90
C ILE A 50 -1.00 -11.86 12.87
N LEU A 51 -0.93 -12.21 11.57
CA LEU A 51 -1.15 -11.31 10.45
C LEU A 51 -2.51 -11.58 9.82
N VAL A 52 -3.37 -10.58 9.78
CA VAL A 52 -4.72 -10.64 9.19
C VAL A 52 -4.73 -9.92 7.84
N GLU A 53 -5.27 -10.59 6.81
CA GLU A 53 -5.42 -10.04 5.47
C GLU A 53 -6.80 -10.36 4.88
N GLN A 54 -7.46 -9.35 4.33
CA GLN A 54 -8.78 -9.49 3.70
C GLN A 54 -8.75 -10.19 2.35
N CYS A 55 -7.63 -10.09 1.62
CA CYS A 55 -7.43 -10.72 0.32
C CYS A 55 -6.90 -12.16 0.47
N GLY A 56 -6.82 -12.87 -0.66
CA GLY A 56 -6.20 -14.20 -0.75
C GLY A 56 -4.68 -14.16 -0.96
N ASP A 57 -4.10 -12.98 -1.12
CA ASP A 57 -2.68 -12.77 -1.37
C ASP A 57 -2.09 -11.81 -0.34
N VAL A 58 -0.86 -12.06 0.09
CA VAL A 58 -0.03 -11.11 0.84
C VAL A 58 0.62 -10.12 -0.11
N GLY A 59 0.82 -8.86 0.32
CA GLY A 59 1.56 -7.84 -0.41
C GLY A 59 0.73 -6.65 -0.92
N GLY A 60 -0.61 -6.72 -0.83
CA GLY A 60 -1.49 -5.60 -1.21
C GLY A 60 -1.22 -5.10 -2.64
N ILE A 61 -0.87 -3.81 -2.78
CA ILE A 61 -0.64 -3.19 -4.10
C ILE A 61 0.57 -3.78 -4.83
N SER A 62 1.57 -4.31 -4.12
CA SER A 62 2.75 -4.92 -4.74
C SER A 62 2.46 -6.27 -5.42
N THR A 63 1.37 -6.92 -5.03
CA THR A 63 0.93 -8.23 -5.55
C THR A 63 -0.43 -8.13 -6.22
N SER A 64 -1.51 -8.12 -5.45
CA SER A 64 -2.89 -8.04 -5.96
C SER A 64 -3.19 -6.76 -6.73
N GLY A 65 -2.47 -5.66 -6.45
CA GLY A 65 -2.54 -4.39 -7.17
C GLY A 65 -1.66 -4.30 -8.40
N LEU A 66 -0.82 -5.30 -8.70
CA LEU A 66 0.08 -5.41 -9.86
C LEU A 66 1.15 -4.31 -9.98
N MET A 67 1.46 -3.57 -8.92
CA MET A 67 2.54 -2.58 -8.95
C MET A 67 3.91 -3.28 -8.98
N SER A 68 4.40 -3.56 -10.20
CA SER A 68 5.62 -4.33 -10.47
C SER A 68 6.90 -3.50 -10.52
N HIS A 69 6.79 -2.17 -10.55
CA HIS A 69 7.93 -1.26 -10.57
C HIS A 69 7.95 -0.44 -9.28
N TRP A 70 8.85 -0.82 -8.37
CA TRP A 70 8.93 -0.17 -7.06
C TRP A 70 9.75 1.12 -7.17
N THR A 71 9.12 2.24 -6.85
CA THR A 71 9.71 3.57 -6.93
C THR A 71 10.11 4.08 -5.55
N GLY A 72 11.07 5.00 -5.51
CA GLY A 72 11.63 5.51 -4.27
C GLY A 72 12.64 4.57 -3.63
N SER A 73 13.21 4.97 -2.51
CA SER A 73 14.20 4.20 -1.75
C SER A 73 14.27 4.62 -0.29
N CYS A 74 14.82 3.76 0.55
CA CYS A 74 15.28 4.07 1.90
C CYS A 74 16.35 3.05 2.30
N GLU A 75 17.08 3.32 3.38
CA GLU A 75 17.95 2.34 4.02
C GLU A 75 17.06 1.34 4.78
N SER A 76 16.89 0.12 4.22
CA SER A 76 16.08 -0.96 4.77
C SER A 76 16.67 -2.30 4.38
N PRO A 77 17.27 -3.04 5.35
CA PRO A 77 17.80 -4.39 5.11
C PRO A 77 16.74 -5.37 4.57
N LEU A 78 15.52 -5.32 5.08
CA LEU A 78 14.45 -6.20 4.61
C LEU A 78 14.03 -5.87 3.17
N TYR A 79 13.96 -4.59 2.79
CA TYR A 79 13.69 -4.22 1.40
C TYR A 79 14.76 -4.80 0.46
N TYR A 80 16.03 -4.68 0.82
CA TYR A 80 17.11 -5.26 0.04
C TYR A 80 17.01 -6.79 -0.04
N GLU A 81 16.67 -7.46 1.06
CA GLU A 81 16.48 -8.92 1.08
C GLU A 81 15.30 -9.36 0.19
N ILE A 82 14.19 -8.59 0.16
CA ILE A 82 13.07 -8.83 -0.77
C ILE A 82 13.56 -8.74 -2.22
N LEU A 83 14.32 -7.68 -2.57
CA LEU A 83 14.85 -7.51 -3.93
C LEU A 83 15.80 -8.65 -4.31
N LYS A 84 16.67 -9.06 -3.40
CA LYS A 84 17.61 -10.15 -3.60
C LYS A 84 16.87 -11.48 -3.85
N ARG A 85 15.98 -11.88 -2.94
CA ARG A 85 15.22 -13.14 -3.05
C ARG A 85 14.30 -13.17 -4.28
N THR A 86 13.71 -12.03 -4.67
CA THR A 86 12.94 -11.96 -5.92
C THR A 86 13.83 -12.12 -7.14
N SER A 87 15.05 -11.56 -7.14
CA SER A 87 16.02 -11.70 -8.23
C SER A 87 16.43 -13.16 -8.46
N GLU A 88 16.60 -13.93 -7.39
CA GLU A 88 16.94 -15.36 -7.43
C GLU A 88 15.83 -16.21 -8.08
N LYS A 89 14.56 -15.78 -7.93
CA LYS A 89 13.39 -16.41 -8.54
C LYS A 89 13.16 -15.98 -10.01
N ASN A 90 13.89 -14.97 -10.51
CA ASN A 90 13.79 -14.50 -11.89
C ASN A 90 14.45 -15.48 -12.89
N GLU A 91 14.15 -15.30 -14.16
CA GLU A 91 14.65 -16.12 -15.28
C GLU A 91 15.32 -15.26 -16.35
N GLY A 92 16.08 -15.90 -17.26
CA GLY A 92 16.73 -15.21 -18.36
C GLY A 92 17.72 -14.13 -17.88
N LYS A 93 17.68 -12.97 -18.53
CA LYS A 93 18.57 -11.83 -18.22
C LYS A 93 18.35 -11.21 -16.83
N PHE A 94 17.20 -11.43 -16.22
CA PHE A 94 16.90 -10.91 -14.89
C PHE A 94 17.27 -11.86 -13.74
N LYS A 95 17.80 -13.05 -14.06
CA LYS A 95 18.19 -14.00 -13.03
C LYS A 95 19.39 -13.45 -12.24
N ASN A 96 19.23 -13.38 -10.92
CA ASN A 96 20.20 -12.81 -9.97
C ASN A 96 20.52 -11.31 -10.21
N GLU A 97 19.77 -10.63 -11.05
CA GLU A 97 19.86 -9.17 -11.19
C GLU A 97 18.98 -8.51 -10.13
N ILE A 98 19.59 -7.84 -9.17
CA ILE A 98 18.87 -7.10 -8.14
C ILE A 98 18.32 -5.84 -8.78
N THR A 99 16.99 -5.76 -8.87
CA THR A 99 16.28 -4.67 -9.52
C THR A 99 14.99 -4.34 -8.77
N ASN A 100 14.52 -3.11 -8.92
CA ASN A 100 13.21 -2.68 -8.43
C ASN A 100 12.03 -3.14 -9.31
N ILE A 101 12.32 -3.89 -10.38
CA ILE A 101 11.30 -4.53 -11.21
C ILE A 101 11.00 -5.91 -10.65
N ILE A 102 9.84 -6.08 -10.04
CA ILE A 102 9.45 -7.30 -9.32
C ILE A 102 8.28 -7.97 -10.05
N ASP A 103 8.33 -9.28 -10.23
CA ASP A 103 7.19 -10.07 -10.71
C ASP A 103 6.20 -10.27 -9.54
N PRO A 104 4.99 -9.70 -9.59
CA PRO A 104 4.01 -9.84 -8.52
C PRO A 104 3.64 -11.29 -8.19
N GLU A 105 3.62 -12.19 -9.17
CA GLU A 105 3.29 -13.59 -8.92
C GLU A 105 4.40 -14.32 -8.13
N LYS A 106 5.67 -14.01 -8.43
CA LYS A 106 6.80 -14.54 -7.64
C LYS A 106 6.84 -13.94 -6.24
N LEU A 107 6.48 -12.68 -6.12
CA LEU A 107 6.43 -11.98 -4.83
C LEU A 107 5.34 -12.55 -3.91
N LYS A 108 4.16 -12.94 -4.43
CA LYS A 108 3.11 -13.62 -3.65
C LYS A 108 3.65 -14.85 -2.95
N THR A 109 4.32 -15.73 -3.71
CA THR A 109 4.93 -16.95 -3.16
C THR A 109 6.04 -16.64 -2.17
N LEU A 110 6.94 -15.69 -2.51
CA LEU A 110 8.04 -15.30 -1.65
C LEU A 110 7.58 -14.80 -0.28
N TYR A 111 6.56 -13.96 -0.26
CA TYR A 111 6.02 -13.42 0.99
C TYR A 111 5.43 -14.52 1.90
N LEU A 112 4.76 -15.51 1.33
CA LEU A 112 4.26 -16.66 2.08
C LEU A 112 5.41 -17.50 2.66
N GLU A 113 6.44 -17.79 1.85
CA GLU A 113 7.64 -18.50 2.29
C GLU A 113 8.35 -17.76 3.43
N MET A 114 8.56 -16.46 3.30
CA MET A 114 9.22 -15.65 4.33
C MET A 114 8.42 -15.59 5.64
N LEU A 115 7.10 -15.50 5.59
CA LEU A 115 6.25 -15.52 6.80
C LEU A 115 6.26 -16.89 7.49
N ASP A 116 6.29 -17.97 6.70
CA ASP A 116 6.37 -19.34 7.23
C ASP A 116 7.74 -19.60 7.88
N GLU A 117 8.83 -19.13 7.27
CA GLU A 117 10.21 -19.22 7.82
C GLU A 117 10.32 -18.67 9.24
N VAL A 118 9.55 -17.64 9.59
CA VAL A 118 9.57 -16.98 10.90
C VAL A 118 8.42 -17.41 11.82
N GLY A 119 7.58 -18.35 11.38
CA GLY A 119 6.46 -18.88 12.16
C GLY A 119 5.33 -17.87 12.38
N CYS A 120 5.16 -16.88 11.51
CA CYS A 120 4.05 -15.94 11.59
C CYS A 120 2.72 -16.62 11.25
N LYS A 121 1.72 -16.52 12.13
CA LYS A 121 0.38 -17.05 11.87
C LYS A 121 -0.37 -16.13 10.91
N LEU A 122 -0.59 -16.60 9.68
CA LEU A 122 -1.31 -15.86 8.65
C LEU A 122 -2.80 -16.23 8.61
N MET A 123 -3.68 -15.23 8.54
CA MET A 123 -5.13 -15.37 8.37
C MET A 123 -5.58 -14.60 7.12
N LEU A 124 -5.64 -15.29 5.98
CA LEU A 124 -6.17 -14.76 4.72
C LEU A 124 -7.71 -14.76 4.70
N TYR A 125 -8.31 -14.03 3.75
CA TYR A 125 -9.78 -13.91 3.61
C TYR A 125 -10.46 -13.50 4.91
N THR A 126 -9.80 -12.67 5.72
CA THR A 126 -10.22 -12.30 7.07
C THR A 126 -10.31 -10.79 7.20
N PHE A 127 -11.52 -10.27 7.44
CA PHE A 127 -11.81 -8.85 7.56
C PHE A 127 -11.77 -8.40 9.02
N ALA A 128 -11.04 -7.33 9.31
CA ALA A 128 -11.14 -6.61 10.57
C ALA A 128 -12.41 -5.75 10.55
N VAL A 129 -13.36 -6.05 11.44
CA VAL A 129 -14.69 -5.42 11.44
C VAL A 129 -14.93 -4.48 12.61
N ASP A 130 -14.21 -4.69 13.72
CA ASP A 130 -14.34 -3.89 14.93
C ASP A 130 -13.05 -3.89 15.75
N VAL A 131 -12.91 -2.97 16.71
CA VAL A 131 -11.75 -2.83 17.59
C VAL A 131 -12.17 -3.04 19.03
N ILE A 132 -11.44 -3.88 19.75
CA ILE A 132 -11.66 -4.16 21.18
C ILE A 132 -10.84 -3.14 21.98
N CYS A 133 -11.52 -2.24 22.71
CA CYS A 133 -10.89 -1.18 23.46
C CYS A 133 -11.29 -1.17 24.93
N ASN A 134 -10.40 -0.64 25.77
CA ASN A 134 -10.71 -0.18 27.12
C ASN A 134 -10.25 1.28 27.22
N GLY A 135 -11.18 2.21 27.07
CA GLY A 135 -10.86 3.64 26.93
C GLY A 135 -9.98 3.88 25.68
N ASN A 136 -8.81 4.46 25.89
CA ASN A 136 -7.85 4.73 24.80
C ASN A 136 -6.93 3.53 24.50
N LYS A 137 -6.95 2.50 25.31
CA LYS A 137 -6.10 1.33 25.15
C LYS A 137 -6.74 0.33 24.23
N ILE A 138 -6.03 -0.01 23.15
CA ILE A 138 -6.42 -1.08 22.23
C ILE A 138 -6.04 -2.42 22.88
N LEU A 139 -7.00 -3.34 22.95
CA LEU A 139 -6.83 -4.70 23.47
C LEU A 139 -6.78 -5.74 22.37
N GLY A 140 -7.28 -5.40 21.18
CA GLY A 140 -7.33 -6.31 20.05
C GLY A 140 -8.31 -5.86 18.97
N VAL A 141 -8.61 -6.78 18.06
CA VAL A 141 -9.49 -6.55 16.91
C VAL A 141 -10.46 -7.72 16.75
N THR A 142 -11.70 -7.40 16.44
CA THR A 142 -12.68 -8.40 16.01
C THR A 142 -12.58 -8.59 14.50
N VAL A 143 -12.44 -9.82 14.07
CA VAL A 143 -12.39 -10.20 12.66
C VAL A 143 -13.53 -11.13 12.28
N ILE A 144 -13.87 -11.15 11.00
CA ILE A 144 -14.84 -12.10 10.43
C ILE A 144 -14.24 -12.75 9.20
N ASN A 145 -14.47 -14.06 9.07
CA ASN A 145 -14.09 -14.85 7.91
C ASN A 145 -15.08 -15.99 7.68
N LYS A 146 -14.76 -16.91 6.78
CA LYS A 146 -15.64 -18.04 6.43
C LYS A 146 -15.92 -18.99 7.61
N SER A 147 -15.03 -19.01 8.64
CA SER A 147 -15.19 -19.86 9.82
C SER A 147 -16.06 -19.22 10.90
N GLY A 148 -16.28 -17.92 10.84
CA GLY A 148 -17.09 -17.18 11.81
C GLY A 148 -16.44 -15.89 12.30
N LYS A 149 -16.88 -15.42 13.46
CA LYS A 149 -16.38 -14.23 14.15
C LYS A 149 -15.29 -14.61 15.13
N THR A 150 -14.16 -13.92 15.12
CA THR A 150 -13.04 -14.14 16.04
C THR A 150 -12.64 -12.82 16.69
N ASP A 151 -12.56 -12.82 18.02
CA ASP A 151 -11.94 -11.74 18.78
C ASP A 151 -10.44 -12.09 18.95
N ILE A 152 -9.53 -11.26 18.45
CA ILE A 152 -8.09 -11.47 18.57
C ILE A 152 -7.54 -10.43 19.53
N TYR A 153 -7.10 -10.88 20.70
CA TYR A 153 -6.46 -10.04 21.70
C TYR A 153 -4.95 -10.00 21.48
N ALA A 154 -4.36 -8.82 21.60
CA ALA A 154 -2.94 -8.60 21.42
C ALA A 154 -2.38 -7.61 22.44
N LYS A 155 -1.10 -7.75 22.78
CA LYS A 155 -0.40 -6.76 23.60
C LYS A 155 -0.17 -5.48 22.82
N VAL A 156 0.07 -5.61 21.48
CA VAL A 156 0.23 -4.48 20.55
C VAL A 156 -0.50 -4.80 19.25
N THR A 157 -1.22 -3.83 18.71
CA THR A 157 -1.83 -3.88 17.38
C THR A 157 -1.11 -2.93 16.43
N VAL A 158 -0.78 -3.43 15.23
CA VAL A 158 -0.20 -2.64 14.13
C VAL A 158 -1.25 -2.48 13.06
N ASP A 159 -1.68 -1.26 12.82
CA ASP A 159 -2.61 -0.91 11.73
C ASP A 159 -1.83 -0.67 10.43
N ALA A 160 -1.79 -1.70 9.59
CA ALA A 160 -1.19 -1.69 8.26
C ALA A 160 -2.23 -1.82 7.15
N THR A 161 -3.48 -1.45 7.43
CA THR A 161 -4.60 -1.53 6.47
C THR A 161 -4.46 -0.59 5.28
N GLY A 162 -3.49 0.31 5.33
CA GLY A 162 -3.22 1.35 4.33
C GLY A 162 -4.08 2.59 4.53
N ASP A 163 -5.35 2.41 4.86
CA ASP A 163 -6.31 3.50 5.09
C ASP A 163 -6.58 3.75 6.58
N GLY A 164 -5.89 3.02 7.47
CA GLY A 164 -5.98 3.18 8.92
C GLY A 164 -7.32 2.77 9.49
N ASP A 165 -7.88 1.67 8.99
CA ASP A 165 -9.23 1.22 9.38
C ASP A 165 -9.34 0.82 10.85
N VAL A 166 -8.28 0.26 11.43
CA VAL A 166 -8.23 -0.07 12.86
C VAL A 166 -8.17 1.21 13.68
N ALA A 167 -7.27 2.14 13.34
CA ALA A 167 -7.11 3.40 14.04
C ALA A 167 -8.38 4.26 13.99
N ALA A 168 -9.04 4.31 12.82
CA ALA A 168 -10.30 5.05 12.66
C ALA A 168 -11.42 4.45 13.51
N ARG A 169 -11.60 3.12 13.50
CA ARG A 169 -12.60 2.43 14.35
C ARG A 169 -12.29 2.57 15.82
N ALA A 170 -11.02 2.66 16.20
CA ALA A 170 -10.60 2.96 17.57
C ALA A 170 -10.89 4.42 17.99
N GLY A 171 -11.29 5.29 17.07
CA GLY A 171 -11.54 6.71 17.31
C GLY A 171 -10.24 7.54 17.42
N ALA A 172 -9.18 7.17 16.69
CA ALA A 172 -8.02 8.04 16.51
C ALA A 172 -8.39 9.24 15.64
N GLU A 173 -7.87 10.42 15.96
CA GLU A 173 -8.12 11.63 15.19
C GLU A 173 -7.42 11.58 13.83
N TYR A 174 -8.13 12.01 12.79
CA TYR A 174 -7.59 12.13 11.42
C TYR A 174 -8.27 13.24 10.62
N ILE A 175 -7.61 13.67 9.56
CA ILE A 175 -8.16 14.49 8.49
C ILE A 175 -8.36 13.57 7.28
N LEU A 176 -9.45 13.77 6.54
CA LEU A 176 -9.74 13.00 5.34
C LEU A 176 -9.25 13.76 4.11
N GLY A 177 -8.32 13.15 3.35
CA GLY A 177 -7.78 13.78 2.14
C GLY A 177 -6.98 15.06 2.41
N ARG A 178 -6.95 15.95 1.42
CA ARG A 178 -6.23 17.21 1.49
C ARG A 178 -6.91 18.21 2.43
N GLU A 179 -6.12 18.87 3.29
CA GLU A 179 -6.61 19.75 4.37
C GLU A 179 -7.52 20.89 3.88
N SER A 180 -7.29 21.37 2.65
CA SER A 180 -8.02 22.53 2.12
C SER A 180 -9.45 22.24 1.64
N ASP A 181 -9.74 21.01 1.20
CA ASP A 181 -11.02 20.66 0.56
C ASP A 181 -11.45 19.20 0.72
N ASN A 182 -10.74 18.43 1.53
CA ASN A 182 -10.97 16.99 1.80
C ASN A 182 -10.93 16.10 0.54
N LYS A 183 -10.35 16.58 -0.55
CA LYS A 183 -10.21 15.79 -1.77
C LYS A 183 -9.04 14.84 -1.67
N MET A 184 -9.23 13.64 -2.22
CA MET A 184 -8.22 12.59 -2.27
C MET A 184 -7.60 12.48 -3.66
N GLN A 185 -6.40 11.98 -3.71
CA GLN A 185 -5.74 11.67 -4.97
C GLN A 185 -6.48 10.54 -5.71
N PRO A 186 -6.48 10.54 -7.06
CA PRO A 186 -7.21 9.57 -7.86
C PRO A 186 -6.84 8.12 -7.57
N ALA A 187 -7.80 7.23 -7.74
CA ALA A 187 -7.58 5.78 -7.71
C ALA A 187 -7.16 5.25 -9.09
N THR A 188 -6.43 4.14 -9.11
CA THR A 188 -5.96 3.47 -10.34
C THR A 188 -6.13 1.96 -10.20
N LEU A 189 -6.59 1.30 -11.25
CA LEU A 189 -6.58 -0.15 -11.37
C LEU A 189 -5.55 -0.54 -12.44
N MET A 190 -4.41 -1.08 -12.02
CA MET A 190 -3.37 -1.49 -12.97
C MET A 190 -3.77 -2.76 -13.72
N PHE A 191 -3.21 -2.92 -14.92
CA PHE A 191 -3.37 -4.13 -15.70
C PHE A 191 -2.11 -4.45 -16.50
N LYS A 192 -2.00 -5.67 -16.96
CA LYS A 192 -0.88 -6.14 -17.81
C LYS A 192 -1.34 -6.40 -19.20
N VAL A 193 -0.51 -6.01 -20.16
CA VAL A 193 -0.65 -6.38 -21.58
C VAL A 193 0.49 -7.29 -21.99
N GLY A 194 0.19 -8.25 -22.89
CA GLY A 194 1.16 -9.08 -23.57
C GLY A 194 1.21 -8.74 -25.06
N GLY A 195 2.10 -9.39 -25.81
CA GLY A 195 2.26 -9.16 -27.23
C GLY A 195 3.00 -7.86 -27.58
N VAL A 196 3.73 -7.27 -26.62
CA VAL A 196 4.52 -6.06 -26.82
C VAL A 196 5.89 -6.42 -27.38
N ASP A 197 6.29 -5.76 -28.46
CA ASP A 197 7.66 -5.78 -28.97
C ASP A 197 8.54 -4.85 -28.14
N CYS A 198 9.14 -5.40 -27.08
CA CYS A 198 9.91 -4.61 -26.09
C CYS A 198 11.20 -4.01 -26.67
N ASP A 199 11.66 -4.43 -27.84
CA ASP A 199 12.84 -3.86 -28.52
C ASP A 199 12.50 -2.55 -29.25
N ARG A 200 11.23 -2.40 -29.65
CA ARG A 200 10.70 -1.18 -30.31
C ARG A 200 9.86 -0.32 -29.36
N ALA A 201 9.35 -0.90 -28.28
CA ALA A 201 8.39 -0.26 -27.41
C ALA A 201 8.94 0.99 -26.75
N ILE A 202 8.16 2.05 -26.77
CA ILE A 202 8.44 3.29 -26.06
C ILE A 202 7.95 3.18 -24.62
N PHE A 203 8.84 3.49 -23.68
CA PHE A 203 8.56 3.55 -22.25
C PHE A 203 8.84 4.96 -21.73
N LEU A 204 7.83 5.64 -21.26
CA LEU A 204 7.97 6.95 -20.63
C LEU A 204 8.35 6.77 -19.16
N GLY A 205 9.38 7.50 -18.71
CA GLY A 205 9.90 7.37 -17.34
C GLY A 205 9.03 8.01 -16.27
N SER A 206 8.11 8.92 -16.66
CA SER A 206 7.21 9.63 -15.75
C SER A 206 6.00 10.17 -16.50
N PHE A 207 5.01 10.68 -15.77
CA PHE A 207 3.86 11.41 -16.34
C PHE A 207 4.24 12.72 -17.06
N GLU A 208 5.43 13.25 -16.78
CA GLU A 208 5.93 14.50 -17.39
C GLU A 208 6.78 14.22 -18.64
N SER A 209 7.17 12.96 -18.84
CA SER A 209 7.93 12.55 -20.03
C SER A 209 6.98 12.32 -21.19
N THR A 210 7.46 12.65 -22.39
CA THR A 210 6.72 12.41 -23.63
C THR A 210 7.64 11.91 -24.73
N TYR A 211 7.06 11.50 -25.84
CA TYR A 211 7.75 11.06 -27.04
C TYR A 211 6.95 11.50 -28.26
N GLU A 212 7.64 12.08 -29.24
CA GLU A 212 7.04 12.55 -30.49
C GLU A 212 6.97 11.40 -31.49
N THR A 213 5.78 11.14 -32.00
CA THR A 213 5.52 10.17 -33.08
C THR A 213 5.09 10.91 -34.34
N PRO A 214 5.03 10.26 -35.52
CA PRO A 214 4.47 10.91 -36.72
C PRO A 214 3.03 11.42 -36.54
N ASP A 215 2.27 10.83 -35.62
CA ASP A 215 0.87 11.19 -35.34
C ASP A 215 0.76 12.30 -34.27
N GLY A 216 1.86 12.61 -33.57
CA GLY A 216 1.92 13.63 -32.52
C GLY A 216 2.57 13.14 -31.23
N GLU A 217 2.50 13.98 -30.22
CA GLU A 217 3.05 13.73 -28.89
C GLU A 217 2.20 12.74 -28.10
N LEU A 218 2.81 11.66 -27.58
CA LEU A 218 2.08 10.54 -26.96
C LEU A 218 1.18 10.93 -25.78
N GLN A 219 1.61 11.88 -24.91
CA GLN A 219 0.74 12.31 -23.79
C GLN A 219 -0.46 13.12 -24.28
N ALA A 220 -0.28 13.94 -25.33
CA ALA A 220 -1.36 14.69 -25.95
C ALA A 220 -2.38 13.77 -26.63
N LEU A 221 -1.89 12.79 -27.41
CA LEU A 221 -2.71 11.77 -28.03
C LEU A 221 -3.47 10.93 -26.98
N ALA A 222 -2.82 10.55 -25.86
CA ALA A 222 -3.48 9.84 -24.78
C ALA A 222 -4.64 10.65 -24.18
N LYS A 223 -4.45 11.95 -24.01
CA LYS A 223 -5.51 12.84 -23.49
C LYS A 223 -6.68 12.99 -24.47
N GLU A 224 -6.43 12.91 -25.78
CA GLU A 224 -7.45 13.00 -26.81
C GLU A 224 -8.23 11.69 -27.00
N HIS A 225 -7.53 10.55 -26.99
CA HIS A 225 -8.09 9.25 -27.41
C HIS A 225 -8.48 8.33 -26.24
N ILE A 226 -8.04 8.61 -25.01
CA ILE A 226 -8.42 7.81 -23.83
C ILE A 226 -9.52 8.55 -23.06
N PRO A 227 -10.64 7.88 -22.72
CA PRO A 227 -11.76 8.53 -22.04
C PRO A 227 -11.39 9.13 -20.68
N TYR A 228 -11.88 10.36 -20.41
CA TYR A 228 -11.80 10.99 -19.10
C TYR A 228 -12.40 10.09 -18.00
N PRO A 229 -11.83 10.05 -16.77
CA PRO A 229 -10.71 10.84 -16.27
C PRO A 229 -9.31 10.23 -16.51
N ALA A 230 -9.16 9.13 -17.24
CA ALA A 230 -7.89 8.68 -17.77
C ALA A 230 -7.38 9.67 -18.84
N GLY A 231 -6.35 9.36 -19.58
CA GLY A 231 -5.82 10.26 -20.61
C GLY A 231 -4.34 10.59 -20.40
N HIS A 232 -3.58 9.58 -20.00
CA HIS A 232 -2.12 9.63 -19.95
C HIS A 232 -1.55 8.27 -20.30
N ILE A 233 -0.30 8.23 -20.72
CA ILE A 233 0.45 7.00 -20.90
C ILE A 233 1.53 6.89 -19.82
N LEU A 234 1.52 5.76 -19.10
CA LEU A 234 2.58 5.33 -18.20
C LEU A 234 2.62 3.80 -18.16
N THR A 235 3.70 3.23 -18.67
CA THR A 235 3.88 1.79 -18.78
C THR A 235 5.23 1.37 -18.21
N TYR A 236 5.27 0.19 -17.57
CA TYR A 236 6.46 -0.33 -16.94
C TYR A 236 6.88 -1.65 -17.56
N LYS A 237 8.18 -1.78 -17.83
CA LYS A 237 8.78 -3.08 -18.19
C LYS A 237 8.57 -4.07 -17.06
N THR A 238 8.40 -5.33 -17.42
CA THR A 238 8.38 -6.44 -16.45
C THR A 238 9.59 -7.35 -16.66
N THR A 239 9.77 -8.30 -15.76
CA THR A 239 10.80 -9.33 -15.89
C THR A 239 10.44 -10.40 -16.96
N ARG A 240 9.26 -10.31 -17.58
CA ARG A 240 8.78 -11.24 -18.61
C ARG A 240 8.83 -10.57 -20.00
N PRO A 241 9.51 -11.18 -21.00
CA PRO A 241 9.54 -10.62 -22.34
C PRO A 241 8.13 -10.44 -22.93
N GLY A 242 7.89 -9.34 -23.60
CA GLY A 242 6.63 -9.02 -24.25
C GLY A 242 5.48 -8.69 -23.30
N VAL A 243 5.72 -8.62 -21.99
CA VAL A 243 4.72 -8.28 -20.96
C VAL A 243 5.04 -6.93 -20.35
N VAL A 244 4.03 -6.06 -20.27
CA VAL A 244 4.14 -4.70 -19.78
C VAL A 244 3.02 -4.43 -18.76
N THR A 245 3.34 -3.72 -17.69
CA THR A 245 2.34 -3.22 -16.72
C THR A 245 1.89 -1.82 -17.12
N CYS A 246 0.58 -1.60 -17.21
CA CYS A 246 -0.04 -0.32 -17.53
C CYS A 246 -0.56 0.35 -16.25
N ASN A 247 -0.05 1.56 -15.94
CA ASN A 247 -0.54 2.46 -14.91
C ASN A 247 -1.26 3.64 -15.57
N MET A 248 -2.40 3.36 -16.23
CA MET A 248 -3.04 4.28 -17.16
C MET A 248 -4.53 4.52 -16.89
N THR A 249 -5.19 3.69 -16.07
CA THR A 249 -6.57 3.94 -15.65
C THR A 249 -6.61 5.01 -14.56
N ASN A 250 -7.74 5.72 -14.45
CA ASN A 250 -7.90 6.78 -13.48
C ASN A 250 -9.36 6.93 -13.05
N ALA A 251 -9.59 7.10 -11.74
CA ALA A 251 -10.89 7.43 -11.18
C ALA A 251 -10.73 8.55 -10.16
N VAL A 252 -11.44 9.65 -10.37
CA VAL A 252 -11.42 10.88 -9.55
C VAL A 252 -12.68 10.98 -8.70
N ASP A 253 -12.67 11.85 -7.70
CA ASP A 253 -13.75 12.07 -6.74
C ASP A 253 -14.20 10.76 -6.07
N ILE A 254 -13.23 10.04 -5.52
CA ILE A 254 -13.38 8.75 -4.86
C ILE A 254 -12.93 8.86 -3.41
N ASP A 255 -13.82 8.52 -2.48
CA ASP A 255 -13.46 8.26 -1.09
C ASP A 255 -13.03 6.79 -0.94
N GLY A 256 -11.72 6.57 -0.75
CA GLY A 256 -11.16 5.22 -0.57
C GLY A 256 -11.60 4.52 0.72
N THR A 257 -12.33 5.19 1.61
CA THR A 257 -12.91 4.61 2.83
C THR A 257 -14.38 4.20 2.65
N CYS A 258 -14.96 4.46 1.46
CA CYS A 258 -16.34 4.15 1.12
C CYS A 258 -16.42 2.99 0.11
N ALA A 259 -17.12 1.91 0.45
CA ALA A 259 -17.24 0.72 -0.39
C ALA A 259 -17.95 1.01 -1.74
N ASP A 260 -18.92 1.91 -1.75
CA ASP A 260 -19.63 2.29 -2.98
C ASP A 260 -18.69 3.03 -3.93
N ASP A 261 -17.85 3.93 -3.41
CA ASP A 261 -16.84 4.64 -4.19
C ASP A 261 -15.73 3.72 -4.71
N LEU A 262 -15.28 2.75 -3.91
CA LEU A 262 -14.35 1.71 -4.36
C LEU A 262 -14.95 0.89 -5.52
N THR A 263 -16.24 0.56 -5.44
CA THR A 263 -16.98 -0.13 -6.50
C THR A 263 -17.06 0.74 -7.76
N LYS A 264 -17.43 2.00 -7.60
CA LYS A 264 -17.50 2.99 -8.70
C LYS A 264 -16.14 3.17 -9.37
N ALA A 265 -15.06 3.31 -8.59
CA ALA A 265 -13.71 3.45 -9.11
C ALA A 265 -13.27 2.20 -9.90
N THR A 266 -13.56 1.01 -9.38
CA THR A 266 -13.26 -0.26 -10.04
C THR A 266 -13.97 -0.37 -11.39
N LEU A 267 -15.27 -0.08 -11.43
CA LEU A 267 -16.06 -0.10 -12.67
C LEU A 267 -15.54 0.93 -13.69
N THR A 268 -15.23 2.14 -13.23
CA THR A 268 -14.69 3.21 -14.08
C THR A 268 -13.36 2.77 -14.70
N CYS A 269 -12.41 2.30 -13.90
CA CYS A 269 -11.10 1.87 -14.39
C CYS A 269 -11.20 0.67 -15.34
N ARG A 270 -12.07 -0.31 -15.07
CA ARG A 270 -12.25 -1.46 -15.98
C ARG A 270 -12.78 -1.08 -17.35
N ARG A 271 -13.73 -0.14 -17.42
CA ARG A 271 -14.27 0.36 -18.69
C ARG A 271 -13.23 1.10 -19.54
N GLN A 272 -12.22 1.69 -18.92
CA GLN A 272 -11.13 2.39 -19.63
C GLN A 272 -10.12 1.45 -20.30
N MET A 273 -10.00 0.19 -19.85
CA MET A 273 -8.92 -0.71 -20.27
C MET A 273 -8.94 -1.01 -21.77
N ASP A 274 -10.10 -1.24 -22.36
CA ASP A 274 -10.22 -1.54 -23.79
C ASP A 274 -9.85 -0.33 -24.64
N ASP A 275 -10.27 0.88 -24.25
CA ASP A 275 -9.90 2.12 -24.93
C ASP A 275 -8.41 2.40 -24.82
N ILE A 276 -7.81 2.13 -23.64
CA ILE A 276 -6.36 2.26 -23.44
C ILE A 276 -5.61 1.28 -24.35
N VAL A 277 -6.05 0.03 -24.47
CA VAL A 277 -5.41 -0.95 -25.37
C VAL A 277 -5.54 -0.52 -26.84
N LYS A 278 -6.69 0.03 -27.22
CA LYS A 278 -6.88 0.58 -28.57
C LYS A 278 -5.90 1.73 -28.84
N TYR A 279 -5.79 2.67 -27.91
CA TYR A 279 -4.82 3.76 -27.98
C TYR A 279 -3.37 3.23 -28.10
N LEU A 280 -2.99 2.26 -27.25
CA LEU A 280 -1.65 1.67 -27.30
C LEU A 280 -1.34 1.06 -28.66
N ARG A 281 -2.28 0.33 -29.24
CA ARG A 281 -2.11 -0.33 -30.56
C ARG A 281 -1.98 0.67 -31.71
N GLU A 282 -2.72 1.76 -31.63
CA GLU A 282 -2.82 2.73 -32.71
C GLU A 282 -1.66 3.74 -32.72
N PHE A 283 -1.22 4.20 -31.54
CA PHE A 283 -0.30 5.34 -31.44
C PHE A 283 1.07 5.01 -30.83
N VAL A 284 1.22 3.87 -30.12
CA VAL A 284 2.45 3.61 -29.38
C VAL A 284 3.31 2.55 -30.07
N PRO A 285 4.50 2.92 -30.60
CA PRO A 285 5.40 1.97 -31.25
C PRO A 285 5.70 0.76 -30.35
N GLY A 286 5.64 -0.44 -30.93
CA GLY A 286 5.89 -1.71 -30.24
C GLY A 286 4.67 -2.32 -29.54
N TYR A 287 3.51 -1.62 -29.51
CA TYR A 287 2.28 -2.12 -28.87
C TYR A 287 1.21 -2.56 -29.88
N GLU A 288 1.49 -2.60 -31.16
CA GLU A 288 0.52 -2.83 -32.25
C GLU A 288 -0.29 -4.13 -32.07
N ASN A 289 0.32 -5.14 -31.46
CA ASN A 289 -0.30 -6.46 -31.22
C ASN A 289 -0.60 -6.73 -29.75
N CYS A 290 -0.57 -5.72 -28.89
CA CYS A 290 -0.76 -5.92 -27.45
C CYS A 290 -2.21 -6.34 -27.13
N PHE A 291 -2.39 -7.10 -26.06
CA PHE A 291 -3.68 -7.55 -25.55
C PHE A 291 -3.64 -7.69 -24.04
N ILE A 292 -4.78 -7.53 -23.37
CA ILE A 292 -4.87 -7.66 -21.91
C ILE A 292 -4.59 -9.12 -21.50
N ILE A 293 -3.63 -9.30 -20.58
CA ILE A 293 -3.34 -10.60 -19.96
C ILE A 293 -4.07 -10.73 -18.63
N SER A 294 -3.98 -9.69 -17.81
CA SER A 294 -4.56 -9.67 -16.46
C SER A 294 -4.79 -8.25 -16.00
N SER A 295 -5.67 -8.08 -15.03
CA SER A 295 -5.89 -6.82 -14.34
C SER A 295 -5.82 -7.05 -12.83
N ALA A 296 -5.49 -6.00 -12.07
CA ALA A 296 -5.43 -6.05 -10.63
C ALA A 296 -6.79 -6.47 -10.03
N SER A 297 -6.74 -7.24 -8.95
CA SER A 297 -7.91 -7.57 -8.13
C SER A 297 -8.15 -6.54 -7.01
N LEU A 298 -7.14 -5.72 -6.71
CA LEU A 298 -7.18 -4.67 -5.72
C LEU A 298 -6.97 -3.31 -6.39
N ILE A 299 -7.92 -2.38 -6.18
CA ILE A 299 -7.76 -1.01 -6.66
C ILE A 299 -6.71 -0.26 -5.85
N GLY A 300 -5.86 0.49 -6.55
CA GLY A 300 -4.82 1.31 -5.94
C GLY A 300 -5.37 2.63 -5.42
N ILE A 301 -5.59 2.70 -4.12
CA ILE A 301 -5.94 3.93 -3.41
C ILE A 301 -4.64 4.62 -2.98
N ARG A 302 -4.46 5.86 -3.41
CA ARG A 302 -3.27 6.64 -3.10
C ARG A 302 -3.33 7.31 -1.75
N GLU A 303 -4.50 7.84 -1.39
CA GLU A 303 -4.69 8.70 -0.24
C GLU A 303 -6.08 8.54 0.35
N THR A 304 -6.17 8.58 1.69
CA THR A 304 -7.44 8.63 2.43
C THR A 304 -7.28 9.44 3.71
N ARG A 305 -7.10 8.79 4.88
CA ARG A 305 -6.98 9.41 6.19
C ARG A 305 -5.54 9.78 6.51
N HIS A 306 -5.36 10.98 7.02
CA HIS A 306 -4.12 11.48 7.61
C HIS A 306 -4.30 11.53 9.13
N PHE A 307 -3.75 10.55 9.83
CA PHE A 307 -3.89 10.46 11.28
C PHE A 307 -3.00 11.46 12.01
N LYS A 308 -3.50 11.96 13.14
CA LYS A 308 -2.74 12.80 14.05
C LYS A 308 -1.89 11.93 14.98
N GLY A 309 -0.60 11.91 14.72
CA GLY A 309 0.39 11.25 15.56
C GLY A 309 1.06 12.21 16.53
N LYS A 310 1.97 11.69 17.35
CA LYS A 310 2.79 12.53 18.24
C LYS A 310 3.72 13.47 17.50
N TYR A 311 3.96 13.22 16.24
CA TYR A 311 4.56 14.12 15.27
C TYR A 311 3.88 13.93 13.92
N THR A 312 3.62 15.04 13.23
CA THR A 312 3.12 15.00 11.84
C THR A 312 4.23 15.42 10.91
N LEU A 313 4.72 14.48 10.09
CA LEU A 313 5.74 14.76 9.09
C LEU A 313 5.17 15.70 8.03
N ASN A 314 5.94 16.72 7.65
CA ASN A 314 5.52 17.72 6.69
C ASN A 314 6.53 17.88 5.54
N GLU A 315 6.13 18.59 4.49
CA GLU A 315 6.95 18.81 3.30
C GLU A 315 8.26 19.54 3.59
N GLN A 316 8.28 20.43 4.58
CA GLN A 316 9.50 21.17 4.94
C GLN A 316 10.56 20.24 5.55
N ASP A 317 10.16 19.29 6.37
CA ASP A 317 11.06 18.28 6.93
C ASP A 317 11.76 17.47 5.80
N ILE A 318 11.02 17.17 4.72
CA ILE A 318 11.52 16.42 3.57
C ILE A 318 12.46 17.30 2.72
N LEU A 319 12.06 18.53 2.43
CA LEU A 319 12.87 19.47 1.63
C LEU A 319 14.18 19.82 2.30
N GLU A 320 14.19 19.97 3.62
CA GLU A 320 15.39 20.22 4.40
C GLU A 320 16.25 18.97 4.65
N ALA A 321 15.79 17.80 4.18
CA ALA A 321 16.43 16.51 4.45
C ALA A 321 16.70 16.32 5.96
N LYS A 322 15.69 16.63 6.76
CA LYS A 322 15.80 16.71 8.22
C LYS A 322 16.15 15.34 8.80
N THR A 323 17.11 15.34 9.71
CA THR A 323 17.47 14.20 10.53
C THR A 323 16.91 14.38 11.94
N PHE A 324 16.00 13.49 12.34
CA PHE A 324 15.43 13.46 13.68
C PHE A 324 16.26 12.59 14.61
N ASP A 325 16.36 12.93 15.88
CA ASP A 325 17.07 12.10 16.86
C ASP A 325 16.40 10.73 17.07
N ASP A 326 15.07 10.71 16.97
CA ASP A 326 14.22 9.52 17.09
C ASP A 326 13.84 8.89 15.73
N TYR A 327 14.69 9.03 14.72
CA TYR A 327 14.40 8.44 13.43
C TYR A 327 14.36 6.90 13.47
N ILE A 328 13.49 6.34 12.62
CA ILE A 328 13.30 4.89 12.44
C ILE A 328 13.35 4.46 10.97
N VAL A 329 13.33 5.41 10.05
CA VAL A 329 13.63 5.23 8.64
C VAL A 329 14.67 6.26 8.25
N LYS A 330 15.69 5.84 7.51
CA LYS A 330 16.81 6.67 7.08
C LYS A 330 16.93 6.69 5.56
N ASP A 331 17.43 7.78 5.03
CA ASP A 331 17.62 8.02 3.60
C ASP A 331 16.37 7.75 2.76
N ALA A 332 15.18 8.11 3.30
CA ALA A 332 13.95 8.06 2.56
C ALA A 332 14.00 9.05 1.39
N TYR A 333 13.79 8.55 0.17
CA TYR A 333 13.91 9.35 -1.04
C TYR A 333 12.84 9.00 -2.07
N PHE A 334 12.05 9.98 -2.44
CA PHE A 334 11.13 9.96 -3.57
C PHE A 334 10.71 11.40 -3.92
N ASN A 335 10.15 11.63 -5.10
CA ASN A 335 9.55 12.91 -5.44
C ASN A 335 8.20 13.12 -4.72
N PHE A 336 7.72 14.37 -4.69
CA PHE A 336 6.36 14.68 -4.23
C PHE A 336 5.35 14.29 -5.33
N ASP A 337 4.94 13.02 -5.33
CA ASP A 337 4.08 12.43 -6.35
C ASP A 337 2.60 12.73 -6.08
N VAL A 338 2.25 14.00 -6.21
CA VAL A 338 0.87 14.49 -6.08
C VAL A 338 0.16 14.36 -7.43
N HIS A 339 -0.87 13.54 -7.49
CA HIS A 339 -1.66 13.33 -8.69
C HIS A 339 -2.75 14.40 -8.86
N ASN A 340 -3.09 14.68 -10.12
CA ASN A 340 -4.15 15.61 -10.47
C ASN A 340 -5.52 15.10 -10.02
N ILE A 341 -6.12 15.76 -9.04
CA ILE A 341 -7.43 15.40 -8.47
C ILE A 341 -8.60 15.62 -9.43
N THR A 342 -8.38 16.30 -10.55
CA THR A 342 -9.41 16.62 -11.56
C THR A 342 -9.20 15.90 -12.89
N GLY A 343 -8.35 14.88 -12.95
CA GLY A 343 -8.13 14.13 -14.19
C GLY A 343 -6.78 13.43 -14.22
N ALA A 344 -6.29 13.20 -15.43
CA ALA A 344 -5.05 12.47 -15.66
C ALA A 344 -3.79 13.27 -15.31
N GLY A 345 -2.71 12.55 -15.02
CA GLY A 345 -1.38 13.11 -14.80
C GLY A 345 -1.17 13.65 -13.39
N LEU A 346 -0.18 14.52 -13.28
CA LEU A 346 0.25 15.13 -12.03
C LEU A 346 -0.49 16.43 -11.74
N ASP A 347 -0.41 16.89 -10.50
CA ASP A 347 -1.03 18.13 -10.05
C ASP A 347 -0.61 19.32 -10.92
N LYS A 348 -1.61 20.10 -11.37
CA LYS A 348 -1.40 21.22 -12.31
C LYS A 348 -0.69 22.41 -11.66
N THR A 349 -0.64 22.50 -10.34
CA THR A 349 0.09 23.56 -9.63
C THR A 349 1.61 23.40 -9.76
N GLY A 350 2.07 22.28 -10.32
CA GLY A 350 3.49 22.02 -10.56
C GLY A 350 4.25 21.72 -9.27
N VAL A 351 3.60 21.09 -8.30
CA VAL A 351 4.21 20.69 -7.02
C VAL A 351 5.60 20.07 -7.23
N GLN A 352 5.75 19.15 -8.17
CA GLN A 352 7.03 18.49 -8.44
C GLN A 352 8.08 19.39 -9.07
N LYS A 353 7.70 20.53 -9.67
CA LYS A 353 8.64 21.53 -10.19
C LYS A 353 9.18 22.42 -9.09
N HIS A 354 8.35 22.71 -8.09
CA HIS A 354 8.67 23.63 -6.99
C HIS A 354 9.24 22.89 -5.77
N PHE A 355 8.77 21.67 -5.50
CA PHE A 355 9.19 20.85 -4.38
C PHE A 355 10.13 19.74 -4.87
N LYS A 356 11.44 20.01 -4.87
CA LYS A 356 12.45 19.02 -5.25
C LYS A 356 13.20 18.55 -4.04
N GLN A 357 13.03 17.29 -3.70
CA GLN A 357 13.89 16.62 -2.73
C GLN A 357 15.29 16.45 -3.32
N THR A 358 16.31 16.90 -2.60
CA THR A 358 17.72 16.83 -3.05
C THR A 358 18.52 15.75 -2.34
N LYS A 359 18.11 15.36 -1.14
CA LYS A 359 18.76 14.33 -0.30
C LYS A 359 17.70 13.49 0.41
N GLY A 360 18.10 12.31 0.87
CA GLY A 360 17.27 11.49 1.73
C GLY A 360 16.97 12.20 3.06
N TYR A 361 15.79 12.00 3.59
CA TYR A 361 15.34 12.48 4.90
C TYR A 361 15.12 11.30 5.85
N THR A 362 14.78 11.59 7.09
CA THR A 362 14.44 10.57 8.08
C THR A 362 12.98 10.68 8.53
N ILE A 363 12.37 9.54 8.90
CA ILE A 363 11.02 9.50 9.48
C ILE A 363 11.15 9.23 10.98
N PRO A 364 10.61 10.10 11.87
CA PRO A 364 10.69 9.90 13.30
C PRO A 364 9.68 8.87 13.80
N TYR A 365 10.03 8.12 14.84
CA TYR A 365 9.18 7.11 15.49
C TYR A 365 7.81 7.66 15.90
N ARG A 366 7.77 8.90 16.35
CA ARG A 366 6.54 9.60 16.78
C ARG A 366 5.47 9.71 15.71
N CYS A 367 5.81 9.55 14.42
CA CYS A 367 4.82 9.49 13.32
C CYS A 367 3.98 8.20 13.34
N LEU A 368 4.49 7.14 13.97
CA LEU A 368 3.80 5.84 14.05
C LEU A 368 2.85 5.75 15.25
N ILE A 369 2.96 6.66 16.22
CA ILE A 369 2.21 6.63 17.47
C ILE A 369 1.04 7.60 17.37
N PRO A 370 -0.24 7.13 17.33
CA PRO A 370 -1.40 8.02 17.40
C PRO A 370 -1.38 8.86 18.69
N GLU A 371 -1.80 10.11 18.61
CA GLU A 371 -1.72 11.03 19.75
C GLU A 371 -2.53 10.54 20.95
N THR A 372 -3.71 9.95 20.70
CA THR A 372 -4.71 9.64 21.74
C THR A 372 -4.92 8.16 22.00
N LYS A 373 -4.25 7.25 21.25
CA LYS A 373 -4.45 5.81 21.41
C LYS A 373 -3.20 5.11 21.92
N GLU A 374 -3.42 4.10 22.76
CA GLU A 374 -2.37 3.28 23.35
C GLU A 374 -2.38 1.86 22.74
N ASN A 375 -1.23 1.20 22.74
CA ASN A 375 -1.05 -0.15 22.17
C ASN A 375 -1.38 -0.27 20.68
N LEU A 376 -1.32 0.85 19.94
CA LEU A 376 -1.57 0.92 18.52
C LEU A 376 -0.41 1.62 17.81
N LEU A 377 0.08 1.02 16.74
CA LEU A 377 1.02 1.64 15.80
C LEU A 377 0.35 1.83 14.44
N LEU A 378 0.52 3.00 13.85
CA LEU A 378 0.24 3.29 12.45
C LEU A 378 1.40 2.75 11.62
N CYS A 379 1.11 2.14 10.46
CA CYS A 379 2.14 1.48 9.66
C CYS A 379 1.88 1.58 8.16
N GLY A 380 2.79 2.23 7.44
CA GLY A 380 2.72 2.43 6.00
C GLY A 380 2.11 3.78 5.61
N ARG A 381 1.15 3.79 4.67
CA ARG A 381 0.54 5.03 4.16
C ARG A 381 -0.19 5.86 5.23
N ASN A 382 -0.67 5.23 6.27
CA ASN A 382 -1.47 5.82 7.33
C ASN A 382 -0.67 6.40 8.49
N ILE A 383 0.67 6.44 8.44
CA ILE A 383 1.45 7.17 9.45
C ILE A 383 1.13 8.66 9.42
N SER A 384 1.42 9.35 10.52
CA SER A 384 1.12 10.78 10.63
C SER A 384 1.98 11.62 9.69
N GLY A 385 1.33 12.25 8.71
CA GLY A 385 1.96 13.14 7.74
C GLY A 385 0.93 14.02 7.03
N THR A 386 1.37 15.21 6.55
CA THR A 386 0.56 16.10 5.71
C THR A 386 0.28 15.46 4.35
N HIS A 387 -0.73 15.96 3.63
CA HIS A 387 -1.02 15.56 2.25
C HIS A 387 0.24 15.55 1.35
N MET A 388 1.08 16.59 1.49
CA MET A 388 2.33 16.73 0.73
C MET A 388 3.35 15.67 1.14
N ALA A 389 3.65 15.54 2.44
CA ALA A 389 4.60 14.55 2.93
C ALA A 389 4.15 13.11 2.59
N HIS A 390 2.85 12.83 2.71
CA HIS A 390 2.25 11.56 2.35
C HIS A 390 2.52 11.18 0.88
N SER A 391 2.45 12.12 -0.04
CA SER A 391 2.73 11.87 -1.47
C SER A 391 4.16 11.35 -1.72
N ASN A 392 5.08 11.62 -0.81
CA ASN A 392 6.46 11.17 -0.85
C ASN A 392 6.67 9.82 -0.13
N PHE A 393 6.28 9.69 1.15
CA PHE A 393 6.62 8.49 1.94
C PHE A 393 5.74 7.27 1.66
N ARG A 394 4.62 7.39 0.95
CA ARG A 394 3.68 6.30 0.68
C ARG A 394 4.20 5.22 -0.27
N VAL A 395 5.38 5.39 -0.85
CA VAL A 395 5.96 4.41 -1.79
C VAL A 395 6.45 3.16 -1.08
N MET A 396 6.38 2.03 -1.78
CA MET A 396 6.57 0.71 -1.19
C MET A 396 7.91 0.51 -0.48
N PRO A 397 9.08 0.95 -1.01
CA PRO A 397 10.35 0.81 -0.29
C PRO A 397 10.34 1.52 1.07
N ILE A 398 9.83 2.74 1.12
CA ILE A 398 9.72 3.51 2.38
C ILE A 398 8.71 2.85 3.32
N CYS A 399 7.58 2.34 2.78
CA CYS A 399 6.60 1.59 3.56
C CYS A 399 7.18 0.29 4.16
N VAL A 400 8.10 -0.40 3.47
CA VAL A 400 8.82 -1.55 4.05
C VAL A 400 9.66 -1.11 5.24
N GLY A 401 10.45 -0.04 5.12
CA GLY A 401 11.24 0.50 6.22
C GLY A 401 10.38 0.93 7.42
N ILE A 402 9.22 1.56 7.17
CA ILE A 402 8.23 1.88 8.22
C ILE A 402 7.74 0.58 8.89
N GLY A 403 7.50 -0.46 8.10
CA GLY A 403 7.06 -1.77 8.60
C GLY A 403 8.11 -2.44 9.48
N GLU A 404 9.38 -2.47 9.07
CA GLU A 404 10.49 -2.98 9.90
C GLU A 404 10.54 -2.27 11.27
N ALA A 405 10.38 -0.96 11.26
CA ALA A 405 10.38 -0.16 12.48
C ALA A 405 9.16 -0.45 13.36
N ALA A 406 7.97 -0.53 12.78
CA ALA A 406 6.74 -0.85 13.50
C ALA A 406 6.80 -2.25 14.12
N GLY A 407 7.29 -3.25 13.37
CA GLY A 407 7.48 -4.63 13.84
C GLY A 407 8.51 -4.71 14.98
N SER A 408 9.64 -4.00 14.86
CA SER A 408 10.64 -3.91 15.92
C SER A 408 10.10 -3.28 17.20
N ALA A 409 9.37 -2.16 17.08
CA ALA A 409 8.74 -1.50 18.21
C ALA A 409 7.68 -2.39 18.87
N ALA A 410 6.84 -3.06 18.06
CA ALA A 410 5.82 -3.98 18.55
C ALA A 410 6.44 -5.17 19.31
N TYR A 411 7.52 -5.75 18.77
CA TYR A 411 8.29 -6.79 19.44
C TYR A 411 8.82 -6.35 20.80
N ILE A 412 9.50 -5.18 20.88
CA ILE A 412 10.05 -4.65 22.15
C ILE A 412 8.91 -4.45 23.16
N CYS A 413 7.83 -3.78 22.74
CA CYS A 413 6.69 -3.51 23.61
C CYS A 413 6.08 -4.81 24.16
N ALA A 414 5.79 -5.78 23.29
CA ALA A 414 5.08 -7.00 23.64
C ALA A 414 5.91 -7.95 24.52
N THR A 415 7.22 -8.09 24.24
CA THR A 415 8.09 -9.04 24.94
C THR A 415 8.69 -8.49 26.22
N GLN A 416 8.89 -7.16 26.30
CA GLN A 416 9.44 -6.50 27.48
C GLN A 416 8.38 -5.87 28.36
N ASN A 417 7.09 -5.97 28.00
CA ASN A 417 5.95 -5.36 28.70
C ASN A 417 6.13 -3.85 28.93
N ARG A 418 6.56 -3.14 27.90
CA ARG A 418 6.79 -1.70 27.90
C ARG A 418 5.72 -0.98 27.08
N ASN A 419 5.48 0.30 27.39
CA ASN A 419 4.60 1.13 26.57
C ASN A 419 5.31 1.55 25.27
N LEU A 420 4.56 1.69 24.18
CA LEU A 420 5.09 2.16 22.90
C LEU A 420 5.81 3.53 23.03
N ASN A 421 5.30 4.39 23.91
CA ASN A 421 5.86 5.72 24.18
C ASN A 421 7.23 5.70 24.90
N GLU A 422 7.61 4.58 25.52
CA GLU A 422 8.83 4.42 26.30
C GLU A 422 9.96 3.76 25.50
N ILE A 423 9.68 3.38 24.25
CA ILE A 423 10.67 2.73 23.38
C ILE A 423 11.60 3.80 22.81
N ASP A 424 12.91 3.61 23.02
CA ASP A 424 13.93 4.43 22.37
C ASP A 424 14.10 3.98 20.91
N ALA A 425 14.01 4.92 19.99
CA ALA A 425 14.24 4.65 18.57
C ALA A 425 15.62 4.03 18.28
N LYS A 426 16.60 4.23 19.15
CA LYS A 426 17.92 3.53 19.04
C LYS A 426 17.78 2.02 19.21
N GLU A 427 16.86 1.55 20.05
CA GLU A 427 16.59 0.12 20.20
C GLU A 427 15.96 -0.46 18.93
N ILE A 428 15.03 0.30 18.32
CA ILE A 428 14.41 -0.05 17.04
C ILE A 428 15.49 -0.15 15.94
N ARG A 429 16.34 0.89 15.80
CA ARG A 429 17.44 0.90 14.83
C ARG A 429 18.41 -0.26 15.00
N LYS A 430 18.72 -0.61 16.25
CA LYS A 430 19.60 -1.75 16.55
C LYS A 430 19.03 -3.08 16.05
N ILE A 431 17.70 -3.27 16.15
CA ILE A 431 17.02 -4.48 15.63
C ILE A 431 17.06 -4.50 14.12
N ILE A 432 16.75 -3.37 13.47
CA ILE A 432 16.77 -3.24 12.01
C ILE A 432 18.19 -3.34 11.44
N GLY A 433 19.19 -2.82 12.15
CA GLY A 433 20.59 -2.76 11.68
C GLY A 433 20.93 -1.49 10.89
N ILE A 434 20.30 -0.34 11.22
CA ILE A 434 20.53 0.97 10.57
C ILE A 434 21.05 2.01 11.53
#